data_d49700e10ba041c233f1460073cfe4a5
#
_entry.id   d49700e10ba041c233f1460073cfe4a5
#
_cell.length_a   1.000
_cell.length_b   1.000
_cell.length_c   1.000
_cell.angle_alpha   90.00
_cell.angle_beta   90.00
_cell.angle_gamma   90.00
#
_symmetry.space_group_name_H-M   'P 1'
#
loop_
_entity.id
_entity.type
_entity.pdbx_description
1 polymer ?
#
loop_
_entity_poly.entity_id
_entity_poly.type
_entity_poly.pdbx_seq_one_letter_code
_entity_poly.pdbx_strand_id
1 'polypeptide(L)'
;MNIQPVTLTGKHLRLEPLSMDHVADLDYACKDSPDGRRTIWRYLLDARVYREHGMAGLVQALLDRQAAGTDLPFAMIDLKTGNAVGTTRFMEIEIENRVVEIGTWIGLNFQREGLNLESKQLMLKHAFDTLGVVRVQFKIDHRNFASLDEIERMRAYREGVLRNHIILADGSPRSSVYYSILD
;
A
#
# COMPACT_ATOMS: atom_id res chain seq x y z
N MET A 1 -14.58 9.76 11.77
CA MET A 1 -13.35 10.03 11.00
C MET A 1 -13.67 10.94 9.82
N ASN A 2 -12.88 11.99 9.57
CA ASN A 2 -13.01 12.82 8.35
C ASN A 2 -11.81 12.53 7.47
N ILE A 3 -11.95 11.58 6.54
CA ILE A 3 -10.87 11.11 5.67
C ILE A 3 -10.89 11.93 4.39
N GLN A 4 -9.91 12.83 4.24
CA GLN A 4 -9.77 13.72 3.10
C GLN A 4 -8.36 13.63 2.52
N PRO A 5 -8.17 13.89 1.22
CA PRO A 5 -6.85 14.00 0.61
C PRO A 5 -5.96 14.99 1.37
N VAL A 6 -4.75 14.56 1.69
CA VAL A 6 -3.75 15.33 2.45
C VAL A 6 -2.34 14.98 1.95
N THR A 7 -1.40 15.90 2.10
CA THR A 7 0.02 15.64 1.87
C THR A 7 0.70 15.38 3.20
N LEU A 8 1.41 14.25 3.33
CA LEU A 8 2.18 13.89 4.51
C LEU A 8 3.67 13.91 4.16
N THR A 9 4.45 14.74 4.83
CA THR A 9 5.87 14.92 4.51
C THR A 9 6.75 14.32 5.60
N GLY A 10 7.61 13.40 5.19
CA GLY A 10 8.65 12.79 6.01
C GLY A 10 10.02 13.38 5.72
N LYS A 11 11.07 12.65 6.10
CA LYS A 11 12.48 13.06 5.91
C LYS A 11 12.98 12.75 4.49
N HIS A 12 12.61 11.59 3.96
CA HIS A 12 13.07 11.08 2.65
C HIS A 12 11.93 10.86 1.68
N LEU A 13 10.71 10.86 2.19
CA LEU A 13 9.49 10.54 1.45
C LEU A 13 8.42 11.60 1.70
N ARG A 14 7.63 11.88 0.67
CA ARG A 14 6.36 12.60 0.77
C ARG A 14 5.23 11.72 0.21
N LEU A 15 4.13 11.65 0.92
CA LEU A 15 2.90 11.04 0.44
C LEU A 15 1.99 12.16 -0.08
N GLU A 16 1.71 12.13 -1.37
CA GLU A 16 0.80 13.09 -2.02
C GLU A 16 -0.50 12.39 -2.41
N PRO A 17 -1.64 13.11 -2.45
CA PRO A 17 -2.85 12.56 -3.04
C PRO A 17 -2.56 11.99 -4.43
N LEU A 18 -2.97 10.73 -4.67
CA LEU A 18 -2.73 10.08 -5.95
C LEU A 18 -3.46 10.83 -7.07
N SER A 19 -2.81 11.01 -8.22
CA SER A 19 -3.38 11.61 -9.43
C SER A 19 -2.88 10.89 -10.68
N MET A 20 -3.50 11.20 -11.83
CA MET A 20 -3.06 10.68 -13.12
C MET A 20 -1.67 11.18 -13.53
N ASP A 21 -1.19 12.30 -12.97
CA ASP A 21 0.15 12.83 -13.26
C ASP A 21 1.27 11.89 -12.78
N HIS A 22 0.99 11.03 -11.79
CA HIS A 22 1.95 10.06 -11.29
C HIS A 22 2.11 8.79 -12.14
N VAL A 23 1.26 8.61 -13.16
CA VAL A 23 1.21 7.36 -13.96
C VAL A 23 2.55 7.01 -14.58
N ALA A 24 3.23 7.97 -15.19
CA ALA A 24 4.51 7.72 -15.89
C ALA A 24 5.61 7.23 -14.95
N ASP A 25 5.74 7.86 -13.78
CA ASP A 25 6.71 7.50 -12.75
C ASP A 25 6.39 6.13 -12.15
N LEU A 26 5.12 5.88 -11.83
CA LEU A 26 4.65 4.61 -11.26
C LEU A 26 4.83 3.45 -12.25
N ASP A 27 4.58 3.66 -13.54
CA ASP A 27 4.82 2.65 -14.57
C ASP A 27 6.32 2.34 -14.71
N TYR A 28 7.17 3.35 -14.57
CA TYR A 28 8.62 3.14 -14.51
C TYR A 28 9.03 2.38 -13.24
N ALA A 29 8.49 2.74 -12.08
CA ALA A 29 8.86 2.17 -10.79
C ALA A 29 8.42 0.70 -10.64
N CYS A 30 7.30 0.31 -11.25
CA CYS A 30 6.72 -1.03 -11.12
C CYS A 30 7.38 -2.12 -11.98
N LYS A 31 8.38 -1.76 -12.79
CA LYS A 31 9.04 -2.72 -13.71
C LYS A 31 9.68 -3.87 -12.97
N ASP A 32 9.58 -5.04 -13.58
CA ASP A 32 10.24 -6.25 -13.10
C ASP A 32 11.76 -6.12 -13.14
N SER A 33 12.47 -6.98 -12.40
CA SER A 33 13.92 -7.05 -12.46
C SER A 33 14.36 -7.42 -13.88
N PRO A 34 15.56 -6.96 -14.34
CA PRO A 34 16.04 -7.21 -15.71
C PRO A 34 16.11 -8.70 -16.09
N ASP A 35 16.29 -9.59 -15.11
CA ASP A 35 16.31 -11.04 -15.29
C ASP A 35 14.90 -11.68 -15.22
N GLY A 36 13.85 -10.91 -15.02
CA GLY A 36 12.46 -11.34 -14.91
C GLY A 36 12.14 -12.19 -13.66
N ARG A 37 13.11 -12.36 -12.75
CA ARG A 37 12.93 -13.24 -11.58
C ARG A 37 12.18 -12.57 -10.43
N ARG A 38 12.22 -11.26 -10.35
CA ARG A 38 11.58 -10.47 -9.30
C ARG A 38 10.52 -9.56 -9.89
N THR A 39 9.34 -9.58 -9.29
CA THR A 39 8.22 -8.69 -9.60
C THR A 39 7.56 -8.23 -8.33
N ILE A 40 7.07 -6.99 -8.30
CA ILE A 40 6.23 -6.51 -7.19
C ILE A 40 4.83 -7.15 -7.22
N TRP A 41 4.40 -7.61 -8.38
CA TRP A 41 3.01 -8.03 -8.64
C TRP A 41 2.64 -9.39 -8.08
N ARG A 42 3.63 -10.21 -7.68
CA ARG A 42 3.42 -11.62 -7.28
C ARG A 42 2.35 -11.79 -6.19
N TYR A 43 2.30 -10.89 -5.23
CA TYR A 43 1.45 -10.99 -4.04
C TYR A 43 0.40 -9.89 -3.93
N LEU A 44 0.34 -8.97 -4.92
CA LEU A 44 -0.54 -7.81 -4.90
C LEU A 44 -1.92 -8.15 -5.50
N LEU A 45 -2.95 -7.66 -4.83
CA LEU A 45 -4.34 -7.82 -5.29
C LEU A 45 -4.61 -7.00 -6.56
N ASP A 46 -3.98 -5.85 -6.67
CA ASP A 46 -4.11 -4.93 -7.81
C ASP A 46 -3.42 -5.43 -9.08
N ALA A 47 -2.66 -6.54 -9.00
CA ALA A 47 -1.97 -7.14 -10.15
C ALA A 47 -2.91 -7.49 -11.32
N ARG A 48 -4.18 -7.85 -11.03
CA ARG A 48 -5.17 -8.13 -12.08
C ARG A 48 -5.51 -6.87 -12.86
N VAL A 49 -5.84 -5.78 -12.17
CA VAL A 49 -6.18 -4.50 -12.81
C VAL A 49 -5.00 -3.98 -13.62
N TYR A 50 -3.78 -4.04 -13.07
CA TYR A 50 -2.58 -3.64 -13.79
C TYR A 50 -2.35 -4.46 -15.06
N ARG A 51 -2.52 -5.78 -15.02
CA ARG A 51 -2.33 -6.65 -16.20
C ARG A 51 -3.35 -6.39 -17.30
N GLU A 52 -4.58 -6.05 -16.94
CA GLU A 52 -5.68 -5.82 -17.88
C GLU A 52 -5.68 -4.40 -18.46
N HIS A 53 -5.28 -3.40 -17.66
CA HIS A 53 -5.48 -1.98 -17.98
C HIS A 53 -4.22 -1.10 -17.83
N GLY A 54 -3.07 -1.69 -17.49
CA GLY A 54 -1.83 -0.96 -17.25
C GLY A 54 -1.87 -0.05 -16.02
N MET A 55 -0.84 0.79 -15.87
CA MET A 55 -0.73 1.68 -14.70
C MET A 55 -1.80 2.76 -14.71
N ALA A 56 -2.15 3.31 -15.87
CA ALA A 56 -3.22 4.31 -15.96
C ALA A 56 -4.57 3.76 -15.48
N GLY A 57 -4.91 2.52 -15.89
CA GLY A 57 -6.14 1.87 -15.42
C GLY A 57 -6.10 1.54 -13.93
N LEU A 58 -4.94 1.17 -13.38
CA LEU A 58 -4.79 0.96 -11.95
C LEU A 58 -4.98 2.25 -11.15
N VAL A 59 -4.34 3.34 -11.57
CA VAL A 59 -4.49 4.66 -10.93
C VAL A 59 -5.95 5.11 -10.99
N GLN A 60 -6.60 4.99 -12.17
CA GLN A 60 -8.03 5.34 -12.30
C GLN A 60 -8.91 4.53 -11.34
N ALA A 61 -8.70 3.20 -11.25
CA ALA A 61 -9.45 2.35 -10.34
C ALA A 61 -9.27 2.74 -8.85
N LEU A 62 -8.09 3.21 -8.47
CA LEU A 62 -7.84 3.73 -7.12
C LEU A 62 -8.55 5.07 -6.87
N LEU A 63 -8.57 5.95 -7.86
CA LEU A 63 -9.30 7.22 -7.79
C LEU A 63 -10.82 7.01 -7.73
N ASP A 64 -11.35 6.02 -8.46
CA ASP A 64 -12.77 5.65 -8.40
C ASP A 64 -13.15 5.13 -7.00
N ARG A 65 -12.28 4.33 -6.36
CA ARG A 65 -12.47 3.90 -4.96
C ARG A 65 -12.40 5.08 -3.98
N GLN A 66 -11.53 6.04 -4.23
CA GLN A 66 -11.48 7.28 -3.44
C GLN A 66 -12.79 8.07 -3.57
N ALA A 67 -13.31 8.20 -4.78
CA ALA A 67 -14.58 8.88 -5.02
C ALA A 67 -15.77 8.14 -4.37
N ALA A 68 -15.69 6.81 -4.26
CA ALA A 68 -16.65 5.98 -3.54
C ALA A 68 -16.48 6.02 -2.01
N GLY A 69 -15.41 6.64 -1.49
CA GLY A 69 -15.12 6.75 -0.06
C GLY A 69 -14.58 5.46 0.58
N THR A 70 -14.18 4.46 -0.20
CA THR A 70 -13.65 3.19 0.30
C THR A 70 -12.14 3.18 0.50
N ASP A 71 -11.41 4.00 -0.26
CA ASP A 71 -9.97 4.11 -0.21
C ASP A 71 -9.52 5.59 -0.15
N LEU A 72 -8.34 5.83 0.42
CA LEU A 72 -7.61 7.09 0.29
C LEU A 72 -6.19 6.81 -0.20
N PRO A 73 -5.95 6.85 -1.53
CA PRO A 73 -4.67 6.52 -2.12
C PRO A 73 -3.71 7.71 -2.14
N PHE A 74 -2.42 7.38 -1.99
CA PHE A 74 -1.29 8.31 -2.07
C PHE A 74 -0.25 7.80 -3.06
N ALA A 75 0.38 8.72 -3.79
CA ALA A 75 1.66 8.50 -4.45
C ALA A 75 2.79 8.67 -3.43
N MET A 76 3.75 7.77 -3.46
CA MET A 76 4.96 7.81 -2.63
C MET A 76 6.06 8.52 -3.42
N ILE A 77 6.35 9.78 -3.07
CA ILE A 77 7.34 10.61 -3.77
C ILE A 77 8.68 10.51 -3.03
N ASP A 78 9.70 9.99 -3.69
CA ASP A 78 11.08 10.05 -3.20
C ASP A 78 11.60 11.49 -3.29
N LEU A 79 11.90 12.09 -2.13
CA LEU A 79 12.37 13.49 -2.06
C LEU A 79 13.74 13.71 -2.70
N LYS A 80 14.51 12.65 -2.93
CA LYS A 80 15.81 12.75 -3.60
C LYS A 80 15.66 12.96 -5.11
N THR A 81 14.67 12.36 -5.72
CA THR A 81 14.47 12.39 -7.18
C THR A 81 13.26 13.21 -7.60
N GLY A 82 12.29 13.41 -6.71
CA GLY A 82 11.01 14.04 -7.00
C GLY A 82 10.01 13.11 -7.70
N ASN A 83 10.35 11.84 -7.95
CA ASN A 83 9.54 10.89 -8.71
C ASN A 83 8.67 10.04 -7.78
N ALA A 84 7.53 9.58 -8.31
CA ALA A 84 6.70 8.61 -7.63
C ALA A 84 7.32 7.20 -7.76
N VAL A 85 7.58 6.56 -6.60
CA VAL A 85 8.27 5.26 -6.51
C VAL A 85 7.37 4.11 -6.08
N GLY A 86 6.11 4.39 -5.81
CA GLY A 86 5.10 3.43 -5.36
C GLY A 86 3.81 4.10 -4.96
N THR A 87 2.87 3.32 -4.47
CA THR A 87 1.61 3.82 -3.87
C THR A 87 1.36 3.20 -2.51
N THR A 88 0.73 3.97 -1.64
CA THR A 88 0.16 3.50 -0.38
C THR A 88 -1.25 4.04 -0.23
N ARG A 89 -2.10 3.38 0.55
CA ARG A 89 -3.47 3.84 0.75
C ARG A 89 -4.04 3.38 2.09
N PHE A 90 -4.96 4.16 2.63
CA PHE A 90 -5.97 3.61 3.52
C PHE A 90 -7.04 2.93 2.67
N MET A 91 -7.44 1.75 3.06
CA MET A 91 -8.49 0.95 2.42
C MET A 91 -9.31 0.22 3.48
N GLU A 92 -10.39 -0.44 3.09
CA GLU A 92 -11.32 -1.09 4.03
C GLU A 92 -11.69 -0.13 5.18
N ILE A 93 -12.11 1.07 4.81
CA ILE A 93 -12.35 2.17 5.75
C ILE A 93 -13.67 1.95 6.48
N GLU A 94 -13.61 1.65 7.78
CA GLU A 94 -14.76 1.46 8.66
C GLU A 94 -14.93 2.65 9.59
N ILE A 95 -15.71 3.64 9.17
CA ILE A 95 -15.83 4.92 9.89
C ILE A 95 -16.41 4.74 11.30
N GLU A 96 -17.46 3.92 11.44
CA GLU A 96 -18.13 3.69 12.72
C GLU A 96 -17.23 2.96 13.70
N ASN A 97 -16.48 1.97 13.25
CA ASN A 97 -15.54 1.19 14.06
C ASN A 97 -14.18 1.87 14.22
N ARG A 98 -13.93 2.94 13.50
CA ARG A 98 -12.64 3.67 13.47
C ARG A 98 -11.46 2.75 13.12
N VAL A 99 -11.65 1.90 12.10
CA VAL A 99 -10.67 0.92 11.61
C VAL A 99 -10.30 1.24 10.18
N VAL A 100 -9.03 1.04 9.83
CA VAL A 100 -8.54 1.11 8.44
C VAL A 100 -7.52 0.00 8.17
N GLU A 101 -7.38 -0.38 6.90
CA GLU A 101 -6.27 -1.22 6.43
C GLU A 101 -5.26 -0.35 5.66
N ILE A 102 -3.96 -0.61 5.81
CA ILE A 102 -2.93 0.01 4.96
C ILE A 102 -2.46 -1.00 3.92
N GLY A 103 -2.65 -0.63 2.64
CA GLY A 103 -2.11 -1.34 1.48
C GLY A 103 -0.98 -0.53 0.84
N THR A 104 0.15 -1.20 0.50
CA THR A 104 1.32 -0.52 -0.07
C THR A 104 2.01 -1.41 -1.10
N TRP A 105 2.49 -0.79 -2.19
CA TRP A 105 3.56 -1.35 -3.00
C TRP A 105 4.60 -0.28 -3.30
N ILE A 106 5.85 -0.71 -3.45
CA ILE A 106 6.98 0.13 -3.83
C ILE A 106 7.83 -0.59 -4.87
N GLY A 107 8.36 0.14 -5.83
CA GLY A 107 9.18 -0.41 -6.90
C GLY A 107 10.40 -1.16 -6.37
N LEU A 108 10.84 -2.23 -7.07
CA LEU A 108 11.91 -3.12 -6.63
C LEU A 108 13.21 -2.40 -6.28
N ASN A 109 13.54 -1.36 -7.04
CA ASN A 109 14.77 -0.60 -6.85
C ASN A 109 14.77 0.29 -5.59
N PHE A 110 13.58 0.54 -5.01
CA PHE A 110 13.37 1.43 -3.87
C PHE A 110 13.06 0.70 -2.56
N GLN A 111 12.94 -0.64 -2.59
CA GLN A 111 12.52 -1.45 -1.43
C GLN A 111 13.49 -1.43 -0.25
N ARG A 112 14.77 -1.13 -0.46
CA ARG A 112 15.81 -1.19 0.59
C ARG A 112 16.24 0.17 1.14
N GLU A 113 15.61 1.24 0.71
CA GLU A 113 15.97 2.62 1.08
C GLU A 113 15.22 3.15 2.32
N GLY A 114 14.44 2.29 3.00
CA GLY A 114 13.66 2.68 4.19
C GLY A 114 12.37 3.46 3.87
N LEU A 115 12.12 3.80 2.60
CA LEU A 115 10.97 4.60 2.18
C LEU A 115 9.63 3.94 2.51
N ASN A 116 9.57 2.59 2.39
CA ASN A 116 8.36 1.85 2.72
C ASN A 116 8.04 1.91 4.23
N LEU A 117 9.05 1.80 5.08
CA LEU A 117 8.88 1.96 6.52
C LEU A 117 8.45 3.38 6.88
N GLU A 118 9.10 4.40 6.30
CA GLU A 118 8.74 5.80 6.53
C GLU A 118 7.30 6.10 6.09
N SER A 119 6.87 5.55 4.94
CA SER A 119 5.47 5.71 4.48
C SER A 119 4.47 5.19 5.50
N LYS A 120 4.72 4.00 6.07
CA LYS A 120 3.86 3.42 7.09
C LYS A 120 3.86 4.23 8.38
N GLN A 121 5.01 4.76 8.80
CA GLN A 121 5.11 5.64 9.98
C GLN A 121 4.30 6.93 9.79
N LEU A 122 4.37 7.56 8.62
CA LEU A 122 3.56 8.74 8.30
C LEU A 122 2.06 8.42 8.32
N MET A 123 1.67 7.30 7.73
CA MET A 123 0.27 6.88 7.71
C MET A 123 -0.25 6.51 9.09
N LEU A 124 0.51 5.77 9.89
CA LEU A 124 0.13 5.44 11.28
C LEU A 124 -0.04 6.70 12.12
N LYS A 125 0.94 7.62 12.04
CA LYS A 125 0.84 8.90 12.74
C LYS A 125 -0.41 9.68 12.32
N HIS A 126 -0.70 9.76 11.04
CA HIS A 126 -1.91 10.44 10.55
C HIS A 126 -3.19 9.73 10.98
N ALA A 127 -3.22 8.38 10.93
CA ALA A 127 -4.36 7.59 11.33
C ALA A 127 -4.72 7.80 12.81
N PHE A 128 -3.75 7.71 13.71
CA PHE A 128 -4.00 7.82 15.15
C PHE A 128 -4.15 9.29 15.58
N ASP A 129 -3.19 10.15 15.27
CA ASP A 129 -3.15 11.52 15.80
C ASP A 129 -4.22 12.44 15.16
N THR A 130 -4.57 12.21 13.88
CA THR A 130 -5.42 13.13 13.11
C THR A 130 -6.81 12.56 12.85
N LEU A 131 -6.89 11.31 12.38
CA LEU A 131 -8.17 10.71 12.01
C LEU A 131 -8.89 10.07 13.19
N GLY A 132 -8.20 9.83 14.33
CA GLY A 132 -8.77 9.17 15.51
C GLY A 132 -9.09 7.70 15.27
N VAL A 133 -8.35 7.05 14.36
CA VAL A 133 -8.41 5.61 14.15
C VAL A 133 -7.97 4.90 15.43
N VAL A 134 -8.61 3.82 15.81
CA VAL A 134 -8.22 3.01 16.98
C VAL A 134 -7.50 1.73 16.59
N ARG A 135 -7.59 1.34 15.32
CA ARG A 135 -6.98 0.12 14.79
C ARG A 135 -6.56 0.32 13.35
N VAL A 136 -5.29 0.08 13.07
CA VAL A 136 -4.75 -0.05 11.71
C VAL A 136 -4.40 -1.50 11.48
N GLN A 137 -4.91 -2.09 10.40
CA GLN A 137 -4.62 -3.47 10.03
C GLN A 137 -3.77 -3.57 8.76
N PHE A 138 -3.10 -4.72 8.62
CA PHE A 138 -2.32 -5.11 7.46
C PHE A 138 -2.70 -6.52 7.05
N LYS A 139 -2.85 -6.75 5.75
CA LYS A 139 -3.22 -8.03 5.17
C LYS A 139 -2.14 -8.49 4.18
N ILE A 140 -1.37 -9.49 4.54
CA ILE A 140 -0.15 -9.88 3.83
C ILE A 140 -0.27 -11.33 3.33
N ASP A 141 0.18 -11.62 2.09
CA ASP A 141 0.33 -13.01 1.62
C ASP A 141 1.35 -13.74 2.50
N HIS A 142 1.00 -14.93 2.99
CA HIS A 142 1.86 -15.74 3.87
C HIS A 142 3.24 -16.10 3.26
N ARG A 143 3.39 -15.98 1.94
CA ARG A 143 4.65 -16.22 1.20
C ARG A 143 5.49 -14.95 1.02
N ASN A 144 4.95 -13.77 1.37
CA ASN A 144 5.66 -12.49 1.25
C ASN A 144 6.46 -12.20 2.51
N PHE A 145 7.53 -13.00 2.74
CA PHE A 145 8.36 -12.92 3.94
C PHE A 145 8.93 -11.51 4.17
N ALA A 146 9.31 -10.80 3.11
CA ALA A 146 9.85 -9.45 3.25
C ALA A 146 8.84 -8.48 3.89
N SER A 147 7.57 -8.56 3.50
CA SER A 147 6.51 -7.73 4.09
C SER A 147 6.13 -8.21 5.49
N LEU A 148 6.13 -9.52 5.75
CA LEU A 148 5.89 -10.07 7.09
C LEU A 148 6.96 -9.56 8.07
N ASP A 149 8.24 -9.72 7.72
CA ASP A 149 9.37 -9.25 8.54
C ASP A 149 9.30 -7.73 8.82
N GLU A 150 8.91 -6.93 7.84
CA GLU A 150 8.80 -5.49 8.01
C GLU A 150 7.71 -5.13 9.03
N ILE A 151 6.53 -5.73 8.91
CA ILE A 151 5.41 -5.47 9.82
C ILE A 151 5.69 -5.98 11.24
N GLU A 152 6.38 -7.12 11.38
CA GLU A 152 6.80 -7.64 12.68
C GLU A 152 7.83 -6.73 13.36
N ARG A 153 8.78 -6.14 12.60
CA ARG A 153 9.71 -5.13 13.14
C ARG A 153 9.01 -3.85 13.61
N MET A 154 7.85 -3.52 13.04
CA MET A 154 7.00 -2.43 13.51
C MET A 154 6.22 -2.78 14.78
N ARG A 155 6.41 -4.00 15.33
CA ARG A 155 5.73 -4.54 16.50
C ARG A 155 4.21 -4.67 16.33
N ALA A 156 3.74 -4.87 15.09
CA ALA A 156 2.35 -5.20 14.86
C ALA A 156 2.01 -6.55 15.47
N TYR A 157 0.84 -6.64 16.07
CA TYR A 157 0.33 -7.88 16.64
C TYR A 157 -0.21 -8.78 15.54
N ARG A 158 0.21 -10.05 15.53
CA ARG A 158 -0.27 -11.06 14.57
C ARG A 158 -1.61 -11.62 15.03
N GLU A 159 -2.67 -11.31 14.31
CA GLU A 159 -4.04 -11.72 14.64
C GLU A 159 -4.35 -13.17 14.21
N GLY A 160 -3.87 -13.57 13.04
CA GLY A 160 -4.15 -14.90 12.53
C GLY A 160 -3.90 -15.06 11.03
N VAL A 161 -4.33 -16.21 10.50
CA VAL A 161 -4.21 -16.55 9.08
C VAL A 161 -5.55 -17.01 8.53
N LEU A 162 -6.03 -16.35 7.50
CA LEU A 162 -7.13 -16.84 6.68
C LEU A 162 -6.59 -17.68 5.53
N ARG A 163 -6.79 -19.00 5.61
CA ARG A 163 -6.31 -19.94 4.58
C ARG A 163 -7.16 -19.86 3.33
N ASN A 164 -6.50 -19.88 2.14
CA ASN A 164 -7.16 -19.80 0.82
C ASN A 164 -8.18 -18.63 0.74
N HIS A 165 -7.79 -17.48 1.24
CA HIS A 165 -8.66 -16.33 1.44
C HIS A 165 -9.02 -15.62 0.12
N ILE A 166 -8.09 -15.56 -0.81
CA ILE A 166 -8.22 -14.79 -2.05
C ILE A 166 -7.60 -15.60 -3.20
N ILE A 167 -8.17 -15.48 -4.41
CA ILE A 167 -7.54 -16.00 -5.64
C ILE A 167 -6.74 -14.86 -6.29
N LEU A 168 -5.44 -15.06 -6.45
CA LEU A 168 -4.54 -14.10 -7.08
C LEU A 168 -4.74 -14.03 -8.60
N ALA A 169 -4.12 -13.05 -9.25
CA ALA A 169 -4.21 -12.83 -10.70
C ALA A 169 -3.66 -14.01 -11.55
N ASP A 170 -2.82 -14.86 -10.99
CA ASP A 170 -2.30 -16.07 -11.62
C ASP A 170 -3.17 -17.33 -11.37
N GLY A 171 -4.31 -17.17 -10.69
CA GLY A 171 -5.22 -18.24 -10.33
C GLY A 171 -4.85 -19.00 -9.06
N SER A 172 -3.71 -18.72 -8.44
CA SER A 172 -3.30 -19.40 -7.22
C SER A 172 -4.06 -18.90 -5.99
N PRO A 173 -4.37 -19.80 -5.02
CA PRO A 173 -4.95 -19.36 -3.75
C PRO A 173 -3.90 -18.67 -2.89
N ARG A 174 -4.29 -17.55 -2.29
CA ARG A 174 -3.53 -16.81 -1.29
C ARG A 174 -4.10 -17.08 0.09
N SER A 175 -3.24 -17.46 1.04
CA SER A 175 -3.56 -17.36 2.47
C SER A 175 -3.06 -16.02 3.00
N SER A 176 -3.93 -15.29 3.70
CA SER A 176 -3.62 -13.93 4.18
C SER A 176 -3.33 -13.96 5.67
N VAL A 177 -2.18 -13.42 6.05
CA VAL A 177 -1.83 -13.16 7.45
C VAL A 177 -2.31 -11.77 7.80
N TYR A 178 -3.06 -11.65 8.89
CA TYR A 178 -3.54 -10.39 9.41
C TYR A 178 -2.68 -9.93 10.58
N TYR A 179 -2.31 -8.67 10.56
CA TYR A 179 -1.64 -7.97 11.64
C TYR A 179 -2.40 -6.69 11.99
N SER A 180 -2.19 -6.19 13.21
CA SER A 180 -2.73 -4.90 13.64
C SER A 180 -1.76 -4.10 14.49
N ILE A 181 -1.92 -2.78 14.45
CA ILE A 181 -1.37 -1.83 15.40
C ILE A 181 -2.55 -1.05 15.97
N LEU A 182 -2.58 -0.91 17.28
CA LEU A 182 -3.61 -0.15 18.01
C LEU A 182 -3.04 1.20 18.45
N ASP A 183 -3.96 2.16 18.67
CA ASP A 183 -3.63 3.46 19.26
C ASP A 183 -3.13 3.30 20.71
#